data_d84ef50fca388f36efd563482c364c13
#
_entry.id   d84ef50fca388f36efd563482c364c13
#
_cell.length_a   1.000
_cell.length_b   1.000
_cell.length_c   1.000
_cell.angle_alpha   90.00
_cell.angle_beta   90.00
_cell.angle_gamma   90.00
#
_symmetry.space_group_name_H-M   'P 1'
#
loop_
_entity.id
_entity.type
_entity.pdbx_description
1 polymer ?
#
loop_
_entity_poly.entity_id
_entity_poly.type
_entity_poly.pdbx_seq_one_letter_code
_entity_poly.pdbx_strand_id
1 'polypeptide(L)'
;NMMFDKIFCDYPWGIRAKESIGNNEELEAIYNVIPEVQKVAAGDWVFIINVMNHLNKNGKAVISVSNGVTWNGGNNTIIREKFIKQGFVEAVIALPQNLYLNTGIACSLLVLSRNNKNIRMIDATEMVSVGRRQNILSDENISEIVELLNTDDKNSRLVSIEEVAENEYVLNPSRYLQQETVVKNGVLFETVIKNITRGAQIKASVLDEIVSDKPTNMQYLMLANLQDGIISDELPYLKGIDSKYEKYCIKNGSLVISKNASPVKMAIASVQEGNKILANGNLYVIELDEDKINPYFLIAYLESENGKASLSRVAVGATLLNLPVEGLKKVIIPLPD
;
A
#
# COMPACT_ATOMS: atom_id res chain seq x y z
N ASN A 1 -2.64 2.43 38.25
CA ASN A 1 -2.02 2.46 36.92
C ASN A 1 -1.18 3.73 36.82
N MET A 2 0.08 3.58 36.37
CA MET A 2 0.99 4.70 36.17
C MET A 2 0.56 5.48 34.92
N MET A 3 0.50 6.82 35.00
CA MET A 3 0.11 7.68 33.89
C MET A 3 1.24 8.66 33.56
N PHE A 4 1.41 8.99 32.28
CA PHE A 4 2.53 9.81 31.79
C PHE A 4 2.03 10.97 30.93
N ASP A 5 2.74 12.08 30.98
CA ASP A 5 2.47 13.25 30.13
C ASP A 5 3.14 13.13 28.77
N LYS A 6 4.27 12.40 28.72
CA LYS A 6 5.04 12.13 27.50
C LYS A 6 5.43 10.67 27.46
N ILE A 7 5.16 10.05 26.31
CA ILE A 7 5.56 8.66 26.04
C ILE A 7 6.26 8.62 24.68
N PHE A 8 7.41 7.95 24.64
CA PHE A 8 8.03 7.49 23.41
C PHE A 8 8.04 5.97 23.42
N CYS A 9 7.61 5.34 22.34
CA CYS A 9 7.55 3.89 22.23
C CYS A 9 8.09 3.43 20.87
N ASP A 10 9.12 2.59 20.93
CA ASP A 10 9.66 1.85 19.79
C ASP A 10 9.61 0.36 20.15
N TYR A 11 8.48 -0.28 19.85
CA TYR A 11 8.25 -1.68 20.19
C TYR A 11 8.80 -2.62 19.11
N PRO A 12 9.13 -3.87 19.43
CA PRO A 12 9.60 -4.84 18.45
C PRO A 12 8.46 -5.25 17.51
N TRP A 13 8.63 -4.99 16.20
CA TRP A 13 7.64 -5.34 15.18
C TRP A 13 7.61 -6.84 14.89
N GLY A 14 6.47 -7.33 14.42
CA GLY A 14 6.28 -8.73 14.05
C GLY A 14 5.97 -9.67 15.21
N ILE A 15 5.83 -9.17 16.43
CA ILE A 15 5.39 -9.95 17.58
C ILE A 15 3.88 -10.24 17.46
N ARG A 16 3.47 -11.44 17.89
CA ARG A 16 2.05 -11.79 17.94
C ARG A 16 1.35 -11.10 19.10
N ALA A 17 0.08 -10.71 18.93
CA ALA A 17 -0.71 -10.01 19.92
C ALA A 17 -0.69 -10.71 21.29
N LYS A 18 -0.82 -12.05 21.32
CA LYS A 18 -0.80 -12.84 22.55
C LYS A 18 0.57 -12.90 23.26
N GLU A 19 1.63 -12.54 22.58
CA GLU A 19 3.01 -12.56 23.08
C GLU A 19 3.49 -11.14 23.44
N SER A 20 2.69 -10.11 23.11
CA SER A 20 3.08 -8.72 23.22
C SER A 20 3.12 -8.20 24.65
N ILE A 21 2.24 -8.69 25.50
CA ILE A 21 2.12 -8.32 26.91
C ILE A 21 1.97 -9.58 27.73
N GLY A 22 2.86 -9.76 28.71
CA GLY A 22 2.89 -10.94 29.59
C GLY A 22 1.83 -10.94 30.70
N ASN A 23 1.03 -9.87 30.83
CA ASN A 23 0.03 -9.71 31.88
C ASN A 23 -1.38 -9.75 31.28
N ASN A 24 -2.20 -10.71 31.73
CA ASN A 24 -3.56 -10.87 31.24
C ASN A 24 -4.49 -9.70 31.58
N GLU A 25 -4.30 -9.02 32.71
CA GLU A 25 -5.13 -7.86 33.11
C GLU A 25 -4.91 -6.66 32.17
N GLU A 26 -3.66 -6.42 31.74
CA GLU A 26 -3.34 -5.37 30.76
C GLU A 26 -3.90 -5.69 29.37
N LEU A 27 -3.81 -6.95 28.96
CA LEU A 27 -4.42 -7.40 27.70
C LEU A 27 -5.94 -7.25 27.73
N GLU A 28 -6.60 -7.62 28.83
CA GLU A 28 -8.05 -7.43 29.00
C GLU A 28 -8.42 -5.95 28.93
N ALA A 29 -7.64 -5.07 29.57
CA ALA A 29 -7.87 -3.63 29.48
C ALA A 29 -7.77 -3.11 28.05
N ILE A 30 -6.83 -3.62 27.24
CA ILE A 30 -6.68 -3.28 25.82
C ILE A 30 -7.89 -3.78 25.01
N TYR A 31 -8.30 -5.03 25.23
CA TYR A 31 -9.43 -5.64 24.53
C TYR A 31 -10.78 -4.99 24.88
N ASN A 32 -10.91 -4.42 26.07
CA ASN A 32 -12.10 -3.66 26.46
C ASN A 32 -12.19 -2.32 25.71
N VAL A 33 -11.07 -1.72 25.29
CA VAL A 33 -11.08 -0.49 24.48
C VAL A 33 -11.50 -0.80 23.05
N ILE A 34 -10.86 -1.79 22.40
CA ILE A 34 -11.15 -2.20 21.02
C ILE A 34 -11.10 -3.74 20.93
N PRO A 35 -12.23 -4.43 21.06
CA PRO A 35 -12.27 -5.90 21.09
C PRO A 35 -11.73 -6.58 19.81
N GLU A 36 -11.78 -5.90 18.67
CA GLU A 36 -11.31 -6.42 17.39
C GLU A 36 -9.81 -6.71 17.37
N VAL A 37 -9.03 -6.14 18.28
CA VAL A 37 -7.59 -6.41 18.42
C VAL A 37 -7.33 -7.89 18.66
N GLN A 38 -8.23 -8.60 19.31
CA GLN A 38 -8.14 -10.07 19.52
C GLN A 38 -8.19 -10.86 18.20
N LYS A 39 -8.74 -10.27 17.12
CA LYS A 39 -8.92 -10.90 15.82
C LYS A 39 -7.74 -10.69 14.87
N VAL A 40 -6.76 -9.88 15.24
CA VAL A 40 -5.54 -9.66 14.47
C VAL A 40 -4.36 -10.41 15.08
N ALA A 41 -3.54 -11.01 14.22
CA ALA A 41 -2.39 -11.79 14.69
C ALA A 41 -1.23 -10.89 15.15
N ALA A 42 -1.04 -9.73 14.52
CA ALA A 42 0.04 -8.81 14.83
C ALA A 42 -0.22 -8.02 16.11
N GLY A 43 0.82 -7.82 16.91
CA GLY A 43 0.74 -7.16 18.20
C GLY A 43 0.77 -5.63 18.18
N ASP A 44 0.95 -5.02 17.00
CA ASP A 44 1.10 -3.56 16.87
C ASP A 44 0.01 -2.79 17.63
N TRP A 45 -1.25 -3.13 17.43
CA TRP A 45 -2.39 -2.47 18.09
C TRP A 45 -2.42 -2.67 19.60
N VAL A 46 -1.85 -3.76 20.10
CA VAL A 46 -1.72 -3.99 21.55
C VAL A 46 -0.81 -2.92 22.16
N PHE A 47 0.35 -2.66 21.56
CA PHE A 47 1.26 -1.61 22.00
C PHE A 47 0.66 -0.21 21.86
N ILE A 48 0.01 0.09 20.74
CA ILE A 48 -0.58 1.41 20.45
C ILE A 48 -1.66 1.74 21.49
N ILE A 49 -2.57 0.79 21.78
CA ILE A 49 -3.64 1.00 22.76
C ILE A 49 -3.07 1.06 24.18
N ASN A 50 -2.07 0.24 24.49
CA ASN A 50 -1.41 0.29 25.79
C ASN A 50 -0.77 1.66 26.05
N VAL A 51 -0.11 2.26 25.06
CA VAL A 51 0.40 3.63 25.13
C VAL A 51 -0.72 4.61 25.47
N MET A 52 -1.88 4.52 24.79
CA MET A 52 -3.03 5.39 25.08
C MET A 52 -3.62 5.17 26.46
N ASN A 53 -3.63 3.93 26.98
CA ASN A 53 -4.13 3.62 28.32
C ASN A 53 -3.26 4.23 29.44
N HIS A 54 -1.97 4.48 29.16
CA HIS A 54 -1.02 5.08 30.10
C HIS A 54 -0.77 6.58 29.83
N LEU A 55 -1.43 7.16 28.84
CA LEU A 55 -1.28 8.57 28.50
C LEU A 55 -2.25 9.45 29.28
N ASN A 56 -1.74 10.46 29.99
CA ASN A 56 -2.53 11.47 30.68
C ASN A 56 -3.50 12.17 29.72
N LYS A 57 -4.54 12.80 30.27
CA LYS A 57 -5.59 13.47 29.50
C LYS A 57 -5.02 14.51 28.51
N ASN A 58 -4.00 15.25 28.89
CA ASN A 58 -3.32 16.27 28.07
C ASN A 58 -1.94 15.80 27.60
N GLY A 59 -1.67 14.52 27.73
CA GLY A 59 -0.40 13.92 27.34
C GLY A 59 -0.25 13.78 25.83
N LYS A 60 0.98 13.60 25.39
CA LYS A 60 1.35 13.33 24.00
C LYS A 60 2.30 12.16 23.93
N ALA A 61 2.04 11.24 23.01
CA ALA A 61 2.91 10.10 22.75
C ALA A 61 3.38 10.09 21.30
N VAL A 62 4.58 9.56 21.09
CA VAL A 62 5.12 9.24 19.77
C VAL A 62 5.44 7.75 19.75
N ILE A 63 4.92 7.05 18.77
CA ILE A 63 5.13 5.61 18.63
C ILE A 63 5.60 5.29 17.21
N SER A 64 6.71 4.54 17.11
CA SER A 64 7.20 4.01 15.84
C SER A 64 6.40 2.76 15.47
N VAL A 65 5.83 2.74 14.28
CA VAL A 65 4.98 1.64 13.81
C VAL A 65 5.44 1.11 12.46
N SER A 66 5.20 -0.18 12.25
CA SER A 66 5.30 -0.74 10.90
C SER A 66 4.23 -0.13 9.99
N ASN A 67 4.52 0.00 8.70
CA ASN A 67 3.54 0.54 7.75
C ASN A 67 2.23 -0.27 7.67
N GLY A 68 2.24 -1.55 8.07
CA GLY A 68 1.04 -2.36 8.15
C GLY A 68 -0.06 -1.75 9.02
N VAL A 69 0.31 -1.04 10.09
CA VAL A 69 -0.63 -0.32 10.96
C VAL A 69 -1.43 0.73 10.19
N THR A 70 -0.78 1.41 9.24
CA THR A 70 -1.39 2.55 8.53
C THR A 70 -2.37 2.14 7.43
N TRP A 71 -2.29 0.89 6.89
CA TRP A 71 -3.09 0.52 5.73
C TRP A 71 -3.62 -0.92 5.69
N ASN A 72 -3.16 -1.87 6.52
CA ASN A 72 -3.68 -3.24 6.48
C ASN A 72 -5.21 -3.28 6.57
N GLY A 73 -5.82 -4.11 5.72
CA GLY A 73 -7.27 -4.26 5.61
C GLY A 73 -7.90 -5.18 6.66
N GLY A 74 -9.19 -5.49 6.49
CA GLY A 74 -9.94 -6.39 7.35
C GLY A 74 -10.10 -5.84 8.77
N ASN A 75 -9.84 -6.66 9.80
CA ASN A 75 -9.98 -6.22 11.19
C ASN A 75 -9.07 -5.03 11.55
N ASN A 76 -7.93 -4.84 10.87
CA ASN A 76 -7.07 -3.67 11.08
C ASN A 76 -7.78 -2.38 10.68
N THR A 77 -8.58 -2.38 9.61
CA THR A 77 -9.39 -1.21 9.22
C THR A 77 -10.40 -0.86 10.32
N ILE A 78 -11.08 -1.86 10.88
CA ILE A 78 -12.08 -1.65 11.95
C ILE A 78 -11.41 -1.06 13.20
N ILE A 79 -10.23 -1.57 13.56
CA ILE A 79 -9.47 -1.06 14.70
C ILE A 79 -9.03 0.39 14.46
N ARG A 80 -8.47 0.68 13.27
CA ARG A 80 -8.07 2.03 12.87
C ARG A 80 -9.23 3.00 12.91
N GLU A 81 -10.37 2.62 12.32
CA GLU A 81 -11.60 3.41 12.35
C GLU A 81 -12.00 3.80 13.76
N LYS A 82 -12.10 2.82 14.67
CA LYS A 82 -12.48 3.06 16.07
C LYS A 82 -11.48 3.97 16.77
N PHE A 83 -10.19 3.75 16.56
CA PHE A 83 -9.11 4.51 17.16
C PHE A 83 -9.09 5.97 16.68
N ILE A 84 -9.29 6.19 15.38
CA ILE A 84 -9.35 7.53 14.77
C ILE A 84 -10.62 8.26 15.22
N LYS A 85 -11.78 7.61 15.22
CA LYS A 85 -13.06 8.20 15.67
C LYS A 85 -13.05 8.64 17.14
N GLN A 86 -12.22 8.02 17.96
CA GLN A 86 -11.98 8.45 19.35
C GLN A 86 -11.07 9.67 19.45
N GLY A 87 -10.55 10.18 18.30
CA GLY A 87 -9.67 11.34 18.27
C GLY A 87 -8.29 11.08 18.86
N PHE A 88 -7.76 9.86 18.76
CA PHE A 88 -6.48 9.49 19.37
C PHE A 88 -5.26 9.77 18.48
N VAL A 89 -5.45 9.96 17.19
CA VAL A 89 -4.35 10.26 16.26
C VAL A 89 -4.26 11.78 16.03
N GLU A 90 -3.13 12.37 16.36
CA GLU A 90 -2.83 13.80 16.12
C GLU A 90 -2.08 13.98 14.79
N ALA A 91 -1.06 13.14 14.54
CA ALA A 91 -0.30 13.19 13.30
C ALA A 91 0.20 11.80 12.88
N VAL A 92 0.44 11.68 11.59
CA VAL A 92 1.12 10.54 10.97
C VAL A 92 2.29 11.05 10.14
N ILE A 93 3.48 10.55 10.41
CA ILE A 93 4.71 10.93 9.71
C ILE A 93 5.25 9.69 9.02
N ALA A 94 5.16 9.62 7.70
CA ALA A 94 5.81 8.57 6.92
C ALA A 94 7.31 8.86 6.84
N LEU A 95 8.13 7.93 7.29
CA LEU A 95 9.59 8.07 7.33
C LEU A 95 10.26 7.36 6.14
N PRO A 96 11.51 7.76 5.79
CA PRO A 96 12.31 7.08 4.80
C PRO A 96 12.49 5.59 5.12
N GLN A 97 12.64 4.79 4.08
CA GLN A 97 13.03 3.39 4.24
C GLN A 97 14.49 3.25 4.71
N ASN A 98 14.84 2.05 5.18
CA ASN A 98 16.22 1.71 5.52
C ASN A 98 16.83 2.59 6.64
N LEU A 99 16.00 3.04 7.59
CA LEU A 99 16.46 3.75 8.80
C LEU A 99 16.91 2.80 9.92
N TYR A 100 16.43 1.56 9.92
CA TYR A 100 16.80 0.54 10.90
C TYR A 100 17.91 -0.36 10.35
N LEU A 101 18.87 -0.73 11.21
CA LEU A 101 20.07 -1.53 10.82
C LEU A 101 19.71 -2.91 10.24
N ASN A 102 18.63 -3.52 10.71
CA ASN A 102 18.31 -4.92 10.44
C ASN A 102 17.13 -5.10 9.50
N THR A 103 16.55 -4.02 8.98
CA THR A 103 15.42 -4.08 8.04
C THR A 103 15.38 -2.86 7.14
N GLY A 104 15.13 -3.09 5.84
CA GLY A 104 14.84 -2.02 4.88
C GLY A 104 13.38 -1.55 4.90
N ILE A 105 12.55 -2.10 5.79
CA ILE A 105 11.12 -1.76 5.85
C ILE A 105 10.97 -0.31 6.29
N ALA A 106 10.20 0.47 5.52
CA ALA A 106 9.80 1.81 5.91
C ALA A 106 8.85 1.76 7.11
N CYS A 107 8.93 2.77 7.96
CA CYS A 107 8.08 2.92 9.13
C CYS A 107 7.39 4.28 9.14
N SER A 108 6.44 4.41 10.03
CA SER A 108 5.79 5.70 10.31
C SER A 108 5.85 6.00 11.80
N LEU A 109 5.83 7.29 12.14
CA LEU A 109 5.56 7.71 13.50
C LEU A 109 4.09 8.10 13.62
N LEU A 110 3.41 7.56 14.62
CA LEU A 110 2.11 8.05 15.06
C LEU A 110 2.33 8.99 16.23
N VAL A 111 1.84 10.23 16.10
CA VAL A 111 1.73 11.16 17.21
C VAL A 111 0.33 11.01 17.78
N LEU A 112 0.25 10.62 19.04
CA LEU A 112 -0.99 10.29 19.73
C LEU A 112 -1.27 11.32 20.81
N SER A 113 -2.51 11.78 20.86
CA SER A 113 -3.08 12.62 21.92
C SER A 113 -4.60 12.38 21.99
N ARG A 114 -5.37 13.28 22.57
CA ARG A 114 -6.82 13.11 22.71
C ARG A 114 -7.59 14.27 22.10
N ASN A 115 -8.84 13.99 21.71
CA ASN A 115 -9.80 14.96 21.18
C ASN A 115 -9.40 15.61 19.84
N ASN A 116 -8.61 14.91 19.02
CA ASN A 116 -8.27 15.38 17.69
C ASN A 116 -9.48 15.26 16.75
N LYS A 117 -9.75 16.32 16.00
CA LYS A 117 -10.77 16.36 14.94
C LYS A 117 -10.14 16.28 13.55
N ASN A 118 -8.87 16.55 13.47
CA ASN A 118 -8.06 16.48 12.27
C ASN A 118 -6.78 15.72 12.57
N ILE A 119 -6.15 15.20 11.51
CA ILE A 119 -4.90 14.47 11.58
C ILE A 119 -3.89 15.19 10.68
N ARG A 120 -2.71 15.51 11.21
CA ARG A 120 -1.59 16.01 10.41
C ARG A 120 -0.96 14.86 9.65
N MET A 121 -1.01 14.90 8.33
CA MET A 121 -0.38 13.93 7.43
C MET A 121 0.93 14.50 6.91
N ILE A 122 2.05 13.83 7.17
CA ILE A 122 3.39 14.27 6.78
C ILE A 122 4.09 13.17 6.01
N ASP A 123 4.53 13.47 4.79
CA ASP A 123 5.37 12.60 3.98
C ASP A 123 6.83 13.08 4.05
N ALA A 124 7.61 12.41 4.88
CA ALA A 124 9.04 12.65 5.04
C ALA A 124 9.88 11.56 4.34
N THR A 125 9.30 10.77 3.45
CA THR A 125 9.99 9.61 2.83
C THR A 125 11.22 9.99 2.03
N GLU A 126 11.26 11.21 1.49
CA GLU A 126 12.40 11.74 0.73
C GLU A 126 13.35 12.62 1.59
N MET A 127 13.00 12.89 2.85
CA MET A 127 13.80 13.72 3.78
C MET A 127 14.88 12.85 4.44
N VAL A 128 15.94 12.56 3.72
CA VAL A 128 16.92 11.57 4.14
C VAL A 128 18.34 11.90 3.68
N SER A 129 19.30 11.60 4.52
CA SER A 129 20.71 11.55 4.17
C SER A 129 21.10 10.09 3.88
N VAL A 130 21.46 9.81 2.63
CA VAL A 130 21.81 8.45 2.18
C VAL A 130 23.13 8.02 2.80
N GLY A 131 23.09 6.99 3.62
CA GLY A 131 24.26 6.38 4.22
C GLY A 131 24.73 5.12 3.48
N ARG A 132 25.93 4.67 3.76
CA ARG A 132 26.54 3.50 3.07
C ARG A 132 25.82 2.17 3.37
N ARG A 133 25.30 2.00 4.58
CA ARG A 133 24.64 0.75 5.05
C ARG A 133 23.18 0.96 5.43
N GLN A 134 22.84 2.15 5.88
CA GLN A 134 21.50 2.55 6.25
C GLN A 134 21.33 4.04 5.97
N ASN A 135 20.11 4.48 5.82
CA ASN A 135 19.75 5.89 5.72
C ASN A 135 19.80 6.54 7.12
N ILE A 136 19.99 7.85 7.14
CA ILE A 136 20.10 8.63 8.38
C ILE A 136 19.23 9.86 8.25
N LEU A 137 18.54 10.22 9.31
CA LEU A 137 17.93 11.55 9.45
C LEU A 137 18.97 12.49 10.04
N SER A 138 19.38 13.50 9.28
CA SER A 138 20.24 14.57 9.81
C SER A 138 19.44 15.49 10.72
N ASP A 139 20.14 16.34 11.48
CA ASP A 139 19.47 17.35 12.34
C ASP A 139 18.62 18.32 11.50
N GLU A 140 19.03 18.62 10.27
CA GLU A 140 18.27 19.41 9.32
C GLU A 140 16.98 18.70 8.89
N ASN A 141 17.08 17.40 8.53
CA ASN A 141 15.90 16.59 8.19
C ASN A 141 14.91 16.53 9.36
N ILE A 142 15.41 16.33 10.58
CA ILE A 142 14.58 16.28 11.79
C ILE A 142 13.91 17.65 12.02
N SER A 143 14.64 18.75 11.88
CA SER A 143 14.10 20.09 12.05
C SER A 143 13.00 20.39 11.03
N GLU A 144 13.21 20.05 9.77
CA GLU A 144 12.21 20.19 8.70
C GLU A 144 10.94 19.36 9.01
N ILE A 145 11.09 18.10 9.41
CA ILE A 145 9.94 17.25 9.78
C ILE A 145 9.15 17.85 10.96
N VAL A 146 9.86 18.41 11.95
CA VAL A 146 9.21 19.03 13.12
C VAL A 146 8.44 20.30 12.72
N GLU A 147 8.95 21.11 11.80
CA GLU A 147 8.24 22.28 11.27
C GLU A 147 6.93 21.90 10.56
N LEU A 148 6.95 20.80 9.82
CA LEU A 148 5.79 20.28 9.10
C LEU A 148 4.62 19.85 10.02
N LEU A 149 4.87 19.64 11.31
CA LEU A 149 3.79 19.36 12.27
C LEU A 149 2.81 20.55 12.42
N ASN A 150 3.26 21.76 12.11
CA ASN A 150 2.50 22.99 12.34
C ASN A 150 2.18 23.77 11.06
N THR A 151 2.67 23.32 9.91
CA THR A 151 2.53 24.04 8.63
C THR A 151 1.95 23.14 7.55
N ASP A 152 1.11 23.70 6.69
CA ASP A 152 0.74 23.05 5.44
C ASP A 152 1.82 23.32 4.38
N ASP A 153 2.23 22.26 3.70
CA ASP A 153 3.25 22.26 2.66
C ASP A 153 2.94 21.14 1.66
N LYS A 154 3.70 21.06 0.57
CA LYS A 154 3.60 19.92 -0.37
C LYS A 154 3.75 18.55 0.32
N ASN A 155 4.48 18.49 1.42
CA ASN A 155 4.76 17.30 2.21
C ASN A 155 3.95 17.22 3.52
N SER A 156 3.07 18.20 3.81
CA SER A 156 2.28 18.25 5.03
C SER A 156 0.92 18.89 4.83
N ARG A 157 -0.14 18.21 5.31
CA ARG A 157 -1.50 18.71 5.26
C ARG A 157 -2.28 18.31 6.50
N LEU A 158 -3.13 19.22 6.99
CA LEU A 158 -4.09 18.91 8.04
C LEU A 158 -5.37 18.36 7.40
N VAL A 159 -5.73 17.11 7.72
CA VAL A 159 -6.81 16.33 7.09
C VAL A 159 -7.90 16.08 8.12
N SER A 160 -9.17 16.29 7.76
CA SER A 160 -10.29 16.00 8.66
C SER A 160 -10.51 14.50 8.83
N ILE A 161 -11.11 14.11 9.96
CA ILE A 161 -11.47 12.69 10.20
C ILE A 161 -12.48 12.20 9.15
N GLU A 162 -13.35 13.08 8.66
CA GLU A 162 -14.32 12.79 7.61
C GLU A 162 -13.62 12.42 6.30
N GLU A 163 -12.61 13.19 5.88
CA GLU A 163 -11.81 12.87 4.69
C GLU A 163 -11.03 11.55 4.87
N VAL A 164 -10.53 11.29 6.09
CA VAL A 164 -9.86 10.02 6.40
C VAL A 164 -10.86 8.86 6.32
N ALA A 165 -12.11 9.06 6.74
CA ALA A 165 -13.17 8.05 6.62
C ALA A 165 -13.52 7.74 5.15
N GLU A 166 -13.61 8.75 4.29
CA GLU A 166 -13.82 8.61 2.84
C GLU A 166 -12.67 7.80 2.18
N ASN A 167 -11.48 7.87 2.78
CA ASN A 167 -10.30 7.11 2.38
C ASN A 167 -10.12 5.79 3.17
N GLU A 168 -11.22 5.18 3.67
CA GLU A 168 -11.22 3.88 4.33
C GLU A 168 -10.31 3.82 5.57
N TYR A 169 -10.16 4.95 6.26
CA TYR A 169 -9.27 5.14 7.42
C TYR A 169 -7.81 4.77 7.17
N VAL A 170 -7.34 4.83 5.92
CA VAL A 170 -5.93 4.64 5.58
C VAL A 170 -5.13 5.84 6.06
N LEU A 171 -4.06 5.60 6.82
CA LEU A 171 -3.17 6.60 7.39
C LEU A 171 -1.86 6.74 6.60
N ASN A 172 -1.93 6.64 5.27
CA ASN A 172 -0.78 6.87 4.40
C ASN A 172 -0.77 8.35 3.96
N PRO A 173 0.20 9.18 4.42
CA PRO A 173 0.23 10.61 4.11
C PRO A 173 0.18 10.94 2.63
N SER A 174 0.91 10.20 1.79
CA SER A 174 0.97 10.45 0.34
C SER A 174 -0.42 10.46 -0.33
N ARG A 175 -1.39 9.72 0.24
CA ARG A 175 -2.78 9.69 -0.27
C ARG A 175 -3.49 11.04 -0.13
N TYR A 176 -3.11 11.87 0.85
CA TYR A 176 -3.76 13.14 1.20
C TYR A 176 -3.00 14.36 0.69
N LEU A 177 -1.71 14.21 0.36
CA LEU A 177 -0.83 15.31 -0.05
C LEU A 177 -0.84 15.57 -1.55
N GLN A 178 -1.22 14.58 -2.34
CA GLN A 178 -1.34 14.75 -3.78
C GLN A 178 -2.53 15.66 -4.10
N GLN A 179 -2.28 16.74 -4.82
CA GLN A 179 -3.34 17.61 -5.34
C GLN A 179 -4.30 16.78 -6.19
N GLU A 180 -5.60 17.03 -6.04
CA GLU A 180 -6.59 16.45 -6.94
C GLU A 180 -6.28 16.90 -8.36
N THR A 181 -5.80 16.00 -9.18
CA THR A 181 -5.67 16.25 -10.60
C THR A 181 -7.08 16.20 -11.18
N VAL A 182 -7.65 17.35 -11.50
CA VAL A 182 -8.93 17.41 -12.20
C VAL A 182 -8.75 16.79 -13.58
N VAL A 183 -9.20 15.55 -13.73
CA VAL A 183 -9.17 14.85 -15.03
C VAL A 183 -10.39 15.32 -15.82
N LYS A 184 -10.16 16.08 -16.91
CA LYS A 184 -11.25 16.51 -17.80
C LYS A 184 -11.94 15.27 -18.37
N ASN A 185 -13.27 15.25 -18.34
CA ASN A 185 -14.12 14.09 -18.73
C ASN A 185 -13.72 12.80 -17.97
N GLY A 186 -13.27 12.94 -16.71
CA GLY A 186 -12.82 11.81 -15.89
C GLY A 186 -13.96 10.87 -15.52
N VAL A 187 -13.72 9.58 -15.70
CA VAL A 187 -14.61 8.50 -15.26
C VAL A 187 -13.86 7.54 -14.36
N LEU A 188 -14.58 6.77 -13.55
CA LEU A 188 -13.99 5.69 -12.76
C LEU A 188 -13.43 4.61 -13.69
N PHE A 189 -12.24 4.12 -13.42
CA PHE A 189 -11.60 3.07 -14.22
C PHE A 189 -12.49 1.82 -14.34
N GLU A 190 -13.23 1.48 -13.29
CA GLU A 190 -14.17 0.34 -13.33
C GLU A 190 -15.18 0.40 -14.49
N THR A 191 -15.54 1.61 -14.98
CA THR A 191 -16.53 1.79 -16.05
C THR A 191 -16.08 1.24 -17.41
N VAL A 192 -14.76 1.07 -17.57
CA VAL A 192 -14.14 0.54 -18.80
C VAL A 192 -13.52 -0.84 -18.61
N ILE A 193 -13.68 -1.45 -17.42
CA ILE A 193 -13.20 -2.81 -17.12
C ILE A 193 -14.33 -3.81 -17.43
N LYS A 194 -14.06 -4.79 -18.30
CA LYS A 194 -14.93 -5.97 -18.49
C LYS A 194 -14.65 -7.04 -17.45
N ASN A 195 -13.36 -7.26 -17.16
CA ASN A 195 -12.93 -8.26 -16.17
C ASN A 195 -11.58 -7.89 -15.59
N ILE A 196 -11.35 -8.22 -14.33
CA ILE A 196 -10.05 -8.12 -13.69
C ILE A 196 -9.74 -9.43 -12.96
N THR A 197 -8.60 -10.01 -13.26
CA THR A 197 -8.16 -11.29 -12.68
C THR A 197 -6.74 -11.13 -12.13
N ARG A 198 -6.52 -11.59 -10.92
CA ARG A 198 -5.16 -11.75 -10.40
C ARG A 198 -4.53 -12.98 -11.03
N GLY A 199 -3.28 -12.88 -11.49
CA GLY A 199 -2.53 -13.98 -12.05
C GLY A 199 -2.37 -15.19 -11.11
N ALA A 200 -1.87 -16.30 -11.65
CA ALA A 200 -1.72 -17.56 -10.94
C ALA A 200 -0.66 -17.51 -9.84
N GLN A 201 -1.01 -17.96 -8.65
CA GLN A 201 -0.06 -18.21 -7.56
C GLN A 201 0.46 -19.64 -7.64
N ILE A 202 1.62 -19.81 -8.25
CA ILE A 202 2.28 -21.11 -8.40
C ILE A 202 3.47 -21.14 -7.43
N LYS A 203 3.59 -22.23 -6.68
CA LYS A 203 4.77 -22.46 -5.82
C LYS A 203 6.01 -22.61 -6.69
N ALA A 204 7.16 -22.11 -6.22
CA ALA A 204 8.41 -22.18 -6.96
C ALA A 204 8.77 -23.61 -7.37
N SER A 205 8.63 -24.59 -6.47
CA SER A 205 8.90 -26.00 -6.77
C SER A 205 8.05 -26.56 -7.92
N VAL A 206 6.76 -26.15 -7.99
CA VAL A 206 5.88 -26.56 -9.09
C VAL A 206 6.26 -25.84 -10.38
N LEU A 207 6.65 -24.57 -10.31
CA LEU A 207 7.11 -23.83 -11.47
C LEU A 207 8.37 -24.45 -12.06
N ASP A 208 9.35 -24.80 -11.22
CA ASP A 208 10.60 -25.46 -11.63
C ASP A 208 10.36 -26.80 -12.38
N GLU A 209 9.32 -27.55 -12.01
CA GLU A 209 8.94 -28.79 -12.66
C GLU A 209 8.35 -28.57 -14.07
N ILE A 210 7.60 -27.48 -14.26
CA ILE A 210 6.86 -27.20 -15.50
C ILE A 210 7.60 -26.28 -16.48
N VAL A 211 8.69 -25.63 -16.07
CA VAL A 211 9.54 -24.85 -16.97
C VAL A 211 10.13 -25.74 -18.06
N SER A 212 10.21 -25.22 -19.29
CA SER A 212 10.74 -25.90 -20.46
C SER A 212 11.95 -25.15 -21.00
N ASP A 213 13.04 -25.89 -21.26
CA ASP A 213 14.22 -25.38 -21.96
C ASP A 213 14.01 -25.24 -23.47
N LYS A 214 12.89 -25.80 -23.98
CA LYS A 214 12.54 -25.74 -25.39
C LYS A 214 11.33 -24.86 -25.62
N PRO A 215 11.27 -24.15 -26.74
CA PRO A 215 10.10 -23.37 -27.11
C PRO A 215 8.83 -24.23 -27.12
N THR A 216 7.77 -23.73 -26.55
CA THR A 216 6.42 -24.29 -26.57
C THR A 216 5.40 -23.16 -26.87
N ASN A 217 4.15 -23.53 -27.04
CA ASN A 217 3.06 -22.57 -27.21
C ASN A 217 2.55 -21.98 -25.88
N MET A 218 3.22 -22.30 -24.77
CA MET A 218 2.86 -21.82 -23.42
C MET A 218 4.03 -21.06 -22.81
N GLN A 219 3.79 -19.83 -22.40
CA GLN A 219 4.79 -18.95 -21.78
C GLN A 219 4.31 -18.46 -20.41
N TYR A 220 5.24 -17.98 -19.59
CA TYR A 220 4.98 -17.47 -18.24
C TYR A 220 5.44 -16.03 -18.10
N LEU A 221 4.51 -15.13 -17.76
CA LEU A 221 4.80 -13.73 -17.58
C LEU A 221 5.00 -13.42 -16.10
N MET A 222 6.19 -12.94 -15.75
CA MET A 222 6.56 -12.45 -14.43
C MET A 222 6.68 -10.94 -14.41
N LEU A 223 6.69 -10.36 -13.21
CA LEU A 223 6.89 -8.91 -13.01
C LEU A 223 8.20 -8.39 -13.64
N ALA A 224 9.25 -9.20 -13.64
CA ALA A 224 10.54 -8.84 -14.24
C ALA A 224 10.46 -8.65 -15.77
N ASN A 225 9.49 -9.28 -16.42
CA ASN A 225 9.30 -9.20 -17.87
C ASN A 225 8.50 -7.96 -18.32
N LEU A 226 8.01 -7.15 -17.37
CA LEU A 226 7.37 -5.86 -17.64
C LEU A 226 8.38 -4.74 -17.49
N GLN A 227 8.65 -4.01 -18.56
CA GLN A 227 9.54 -2.86 -18.57
C GLN A 227 9.08 -1.83 -19.59
N ASP A 228 9.05 -0.56 -19.20
CA ASP A 228 8.76 0.59 -20.05
C ASP A 228 7.50 0.45 -20.92
N GLY A 229 6.42 -0.07 -20.33
CA GLY A 229 5.15 -0.27 -21.03
C GLY A 229 5.11 -1.49 -21.98
N ILE A 230 6.15 -2.32 -21.97
CA ILE A 230 6.32 -3.44 -22.90
C ILE A 230 6.50 -4.75 -22.13
N ILE A 231 5.98 -5.83 -22.68
CA ILE A 231 6.29 -7.20 -22.26
C ILE A 231 7.54 -7.65 -23.03
N SER A 232 8.53 -8.20 -22.33
CA SER A 232 9.73 -8.76 -22.94
C SER A 232 9.37 -9.88 -23.96
N ASP A 233 10.04 -9.90 -25.09
CA ASP A 233 9.90 -10.95 -26.08
C ASP A 233 10.43 -12.31 -25.58
N GLU A 234 11.32 -12.28 -24.58
CA GLU A 234 11.92 -13.48 -23.98
C GLU A 234 11.18 -13.89 -22.70
N LEU A 235 10.08 -14.59 -22.86
CA LEU A 235 9.37 -15.18 -21.73
C LEU A 235 9.77 -16.65 -21.53
N PRO A 236 9.88 -17.14 -20.28
CA PRO A 236 10.09 -18.54 -20.00
C PRO A 236 8.99 -19.41 -20.61
N TYR A 237 9.37 -20.52 -21.22
CA TYR A 237 8.43 -21.50 -21.74
C TYR A 237 8.01 -22.48 -20.66
N LEU A 238 6.77 -22.96 -20.75
CA LEU A 238 6.23 -23.99 -19.87
C LEU A 238 5.91 -25.25 -20.69
N LYS A 239 6.15 -26.45 -20.12
CA LYS A 239 5.79 -27.75 -20.73
C LYS A 239 4.27 -27.90 -20.87
N GLY A 240 3.51 -27.25 -20.02
CA GLY A 240 2.06 -27.21 -19.94
C GLY A 240 1.60 -26.70 -18.57
N ILE A 241 0.30 -26.53 -18.41
CA ILE A 241 -0.31 -26.16 -17.14
C ILE A 241 -1.52 -27.02 -16.83
N ASP A 242 -1.80 -27.21 -15.55
CA ASP A 242 -3.05 -27.81 -15.08
C ASP A 242 -4.24 -26.92 -15.53
N SER A 243 -5.34 -27.54 -15.94
CA SER A 243 -6.54 -26.85 -16.41
C SER A 243 -7.09 -25.80 -15.43
N LYS A 244 -6.88 -25.98 -14.13
CA LYS A 244 -7.21 -24.98 -13.09
C LYS A 244 -6.51 -23.62 -13.28
N TYR A 245 -5.39 -23.58 -13.98
CA TYR A 245 -4.64 -22.36 -14.26
C TYR A 245 -5.02 -21.67 -15.57
N GLU A 246 -5.79 -22.32 -16.46
CA GLU A 246 -6.17 -21.75 -17.76
C GLU A 246 -6.90 -20.39 -17.64
N LYS A 247 -7.70 -20.23 -16.61
CA LYS A 247 -8.42 -18.96 -16.30
C LYS A 247 -7.49 -17.77 -16.03
N TYR A 248 -6.21 -17.98 -15.79
CA TYR A 248 -5.19 -16.96 -15.54
C TYR A 248 -4.36 -16.65 -16.78
N CYS A 249 -4.67 -17.30 -17.92
CA CYS A 249 -4.03 -16.98 -19.19
C CYS A 249 -4.53 -15.63 -19.70
N ILE A 250 -3.59 -14.86 -20.23
CA ILE A 250 -3.82 -13.50 -20.70
C ILE A 250 -4.51 -13.54 -22.07
N LYS A 251 -5.54 -12.74 -22.24
CA LYS A 251 -6.16 -12.49 -23.54
C LYS A 251 -5.42 -11.39 -24.29
N ASN A 252 -5.38 -11.47 -25.60
CA ASN A 252 -4.81 -10.42 -26.43
C ASN A 252 -5.51 -9.07 -26.18
N GLY A 253 -4.78 -7.97 -26.14
CA GLY A 253 -5.29 -6.63 -25.84
C GLY A 253 -5.51 -6.32 -24.36
N SER A 254 -5.35 -7.30 -23.42
CA SER A 254 -5.50 -7.04 -22.00
C SER A 254 -4.41 -6.10 -21.47
N LEU A 255 -4.78 -5.20 -20.57
CA LEU A 255 -3.84 -4.46 -19.75
C LEU A 255 -3.31 -5.38 -18.64
N VAL A 256 -2.00 -5.55 -18.59
CA VAL A 256 -1.31 -6.21 -17.48
C VAL A 256 -0.67 -5.16 -16.60
N ILE A 257 -0.93 -5.20 -15.29
CA ILE A 257 -0.41 -4.22 -14.35
C ILE A 257 0.12 -4.94 -13.10
N SER A 258 1.23 -4.44 -12.57
CA SER A 258 1.83 -4.98 -11.34
C SER A 258 0.93 -4.74 -10.13
N LYS A 259 0.73 -5.80 -9.35
CA LYS A 259 0.05 -5.73 -8.05
C LYS A 259 0.95 -5.06 -7.00
N ASN A 260 2.21 -5.46 -6.95
CA ASN A 260 3.22 -4.97 -6.00
C ASN A 260 4.47 -4.55 -6.77
N ALA A 261 4.67 -3.27 -6.94
CA ALA A 261 5.89 -2.72 -7.55
C ALA A 261 6.04 -1.23 -7.22
N SER A 262 7.28 -0.77 -7.19
CA SER A 262 7.61 0.66 -7.15
C SER A 262 8.79 0.90 -8.10
N PRO A 263 8.58 1.62 -9.21
CA PRO A 263 7.29 2.13 -9.72
C PRO A 263 6.32 1.02 -10.17
N VAL A 264 5.04 1.37 -10.31
CA VAL A 264 4.04 0.47 -10.91
C VAL A 264 4.44 0.16 -12.34
N LYS A 265 4.42 -1.13 -12.70
CA LYS A 265 4.74 -1.60 -14.06
C LYS A 265 3.48 -2.05 -14.76
N MET A 266 3.36 -1.73 -16.04
CA MET A 266 2.22 -2.15 -16.85
C MET A 266 2.59 -2.34 -18.32
N ALA A 267 1.77 -3.07 -19.06
CA ALA A 267 1.88 -3.23 -20.51
C ALA A 267 0.55 -3.69 -21.11
N ILE A 268 0.36 -3.46 -22.40
CA ILE A 268 -0.72 -4.09 -23.17
C ILE A 268 -0.19 -5.41 -23.74
N ALA A 269 -0.91 -6.49 -23.47
CA ALA A 269 -0.51 -7.82 -23.89
C ALA A 269 -0.80 -8.06 -25.37
N SER A 270 0.23 -8.49 -26.11
CA SER A 270 0.11 -9.04 -27.46
C SER A 270 0.29 -10.55 -27.40
N VAL A 271 -0.78 -11.28 -27.60
CA VAL A 271 -0.76 -12.76 -27.58
C VAL A 271 -1.03 -13.28 -28.97
N GLN A 272 -0.05 -13.98 -29.56
CA GLN A 272 -0.18 -14.58 -30.87
C GLN A 272 -1.20 -15.73 -30.87
N GLU A 273 -1.89 -15.90 -31.99
CA GLU A 273 -2.85 -16.99 -32.16
C GLU A 273 -2.18 -18.35 -31.96
N GLY A 274 -2.83 -19.21 -31.19
CA GLY A 274 -2.30 -20.54 -30.81
C GLY A 274 -1.35 -20.54 -29.63
N ASN A 275 -0.88 -19.38 -29.15
CA ASN A 275 -0.06 -19.28 -27.96
C ASN A 275 -0.88 -18.90 -26.73
N LYS A 276 -0.38 -19.28 -25.56
CA LYS A 276 -0.93 -18.92 -24.26
C LYS A 276 0.16 -18.30 -23.39
N ILE A 277 -0.17 -17.24 -22.68
CA ILE A 277 0.72 -16.61 -21.69
C ILE A 277 0.02 -16.64 -20.34
N LEU A 278 0.62 -17.34 -19.38
CA LEU A 278 0.14 -17.45 -18.01
C LEU A 278 0.70 -16.29 -17.18
N ALA A 279 -0.17 -15.50 -16.55
CA ALA A 279 0.25 -14.39 -15.68
C ALA A 279 0.64 -14.88 -14.28
N ASN A 280 1.74 -14.33 -13.74
CA ASN A 280 2.16 -14.53 -12.35
C ASN A 280 1.22 -13.82 -11.36
N GLY A 281 1.08 -14.37 -10.15
CA GLY A 281 0.23 -13.85 -9.08
C GLY A 281 0.58 -12.46 -8.52
N ASN A 282 1.68 -11.85 -8.98
CA ASN A 282 2.02 -10.44 -8.70
C ASN A 282 1.52 -9.48 -9.78
N LEU A 283 0.75 -9.98 -10.72
CA LEU A 283 0.16 -9.22 -11.81
C LEU A 283 -1.36 -9.28 -11.73
N TYR A 284 -2.03 -8.21 -12.14
CA TYR A 284 -3.42 -8.21 -12.55
C TYR A 284 -3.49 -8.22 -14.08
N VAL A 285 -4.44 -8.97 -14.60
CA VAL A 285 -4.84 -9.00 -16.01
C VAL A 285 -6.21 -8.36 -16.10
N ILE A 286 -6.31 -7.29 -16.85
CA ILE A 286 -7.52 -6.46 -16.97
C ILE A 286 -7.99 -6.50 -18.42
N GLU A 287 -9.17 -7.08 -18.62
CA GLU A 287 -9.86 -7.06 -19.90
C GLU A 287 -10.63 -5.74 -20.01
N LEU A 288 -10.29 -4.94 -20.99
CA LEU A 288 -10.89 -3.63 -21.21
C LEU A 288 -12.11 -3.70 -22.15
N ASP A 289 -13.00 -2.74 -21.98
CA ASP A 289 -14.08 -2.49 -22.90
C ASP A 289 -13.59 -1.57 -24.03
N GLU A 290 -13.11 -2.20 -25.13
CA GLU A 290 -12.51 -1.51 -26.25
C GLU A 290 -13.50 -0.60 -27.02
N ASP A 291 -14.81 -0.80 -26.83
CA ASP A 291 -15.84 0.09 -27.33
C ASP A 291 -15.86 1.43 -26.56
N LYS A 292 -15.33 1.46 -25.35
CA LYS A 292 -15.30 2.64 -24.48
C LYS A 292 -13.93 3.31 -24.41
N ILE A 293 -12.83 2.53 -24.47
CA ILE A 293 -11.50 3.06 -24.34
C ILE A 293 -10.48 2.29 -25.20
N ASN A 294 -9.60 3.03 -25.86
CA ASN A 294 -8.47 2.43 -26.51
C ASN A 294 -7.40 2.02 -25.46
N PRO A 295 -6.94 0.74 -25.44
CA PRO A 295 -5.96 0.27 -24.47
C PRO A 295 -4.64 1.05 -24.49
N TYR A 296 -4.18 1.48 -25.67
CA TYR A 296 -2.94 2.26 -25.82
C TYR A 296 -3.08 3.71 -25.33
N PHE A 297 -4.26 4.30 -25.48
CA PHE A 297 -4.54 5.59 -24.87
C PHE A 297 -4.53 5.49 -23.34
N LEU A 298 -5.16 4.45 -22.80
CA LEU A 298 -5.21 4.23 -21.37
C LEU A 298 -3.81 4.06 -20.76
N ILE A 299 -2.96 3.23 -21.37
CA ILE A 299 -1.60 3.02 -20.83
C ILE A 299 -0.77 4.30 -20.94
N ALA A 300 -0.89 5.05 -22.03
CA ALA A 300 -0.21 6.34 -22.17
C ALA A 300 -0.64 7.34 -21.07
N TYR A 301 -1.94 7.36 -20.73
CA TYR A 301 -2.40 8.16 -19.61
C TYR A 301 -1.85 7.66 -18.27
N LEU A 302 -1.96 6.38 -17.98
CA LEU A 302 -1.51 5.80 -16.70
C LEU A 302 0.01 5.94 -16.50
N GLU A 303 0.79 5.99 -17.58
CA GLU A 303 2.24 6.25 -17.55
C GLU A 303 2.58 7.74 -17.45
N SER A 304 1.63 8.66 -17.71
CA SER A 304 1.83 10.09 -17.51
C SER A 304 2.01 10.45 -16.03
N GLU A 305 2.49 11.65 -15.72
CA GLU A 305 2.61 12.15 -14.36
C GLU A 305 1.24 12.11 -13.63
N ASN A 306 0.17 12.53 -14.30
CA ASN A 306 -1.18 12.52 -13.75
C ASN A 306 -1.70 11.10 -13.48
N GLY A 307 -1.45 10.17 -14.39
CA GLY A 307 -1.83 8.77 -14.23
C GLY A 307 -1.04 8.08 -13.12
N LYS A 308 0.27 8.32 -13.05
CA LYS A 308 1.13 7.82 -11.95
C LYS A 308 0.70 8.38 -10.59
N ALA A 309 0.37 9.67 -10.53
CA ALA A 309 -0.19 10.29 -9.33
C ALA A 309 -1.53 9.64 -8.92
N SER A 310 -2.42 9.39 -9.88
CA SER A 310 -3.71 8.74 -9.63
C SER A 310 -3.55 7.30 -9.13
N LEU A 311 -2.61 6.53 -9.68
CA LEU A 311 -2.28 5.18 -9.21
C LEU A 311 -1.65 5.20 -7.81
N SER A 312 -0.73 6.14 -7.55
CA SER A 312 -0.08 6.30 -6.24
C SER A 312 -1.08 6.64 -5.14
N ARG A 313 -2.12 7.41 -5.45
CA ARG A 313 -3.18 7.79 -4.51
C ARG A 313 -3.97 6.58 -4.01
N VAL A 314 -4.23 5.60 -4.86
CA VAL A 314 -4.98 4.38 -4.52
C VAL A 314 -4.06 3.24 -4.07
N ALA A 315 -2.77 3.35 -4.31
CA ALA A 315 -1.79 2.39 -3.84
C ALA A 315 -1.61 2.48 -2.33
N VAL A 316 -1.24 1.37 -1.73
CA VAL A 316 -0.93 1.26 -0.30
C VAL A 316 0.46 0.66 -0.12
N GLY A 317 1.17 1.13 0.90
CA GLY A 317 2.56 0.75 1.17
C GLY A 317 3.54 1.88 0.83
N ALA A 318 4.63 1.96 1.60
CA ALA A 318 5.61 3.04 1.45
C ALA A 318 6.81 2.64 0.59
N THR A 319 7.24 1.38 0.65
CA THR A 319 8.44 0.89 -0.06
C THR A 319 8.08 0.12 -1.32
N LEU A 320 7.07 -0.72 -1.22
CA LEU A 320 6.54 -1.51 -2.32
C LEU A 320 5.05 -1.18 -2.44
N LEU A 321 4.72 -0.41 -3.46
CA LEU A 321 3.33 -0.05 -3.71
C LEU A 321 2.51 -1.31 -3.99
N ASN A 322 1.44 -1.49 -3.22
CA ASN A 322 0.43 -2.51 -3.46
C ASN A 322 -0.81 -1.81 -4.00
N LEU A 323 -1.28 -2.24 -5.15
CA LEU A 323 -2.53 -1.75 -5.77
C LEU A 323 -3.68 -2.69 -5.37
N PRO A 324 -4.53 -2.32 -4.40
CA PRO A 324 -5.76 -3.06 -4.14
C PRO A 324 -6.70 -2.97 -5.36
N VAL A 325 -7.39 -4.06 -5.69
CA VAL A 325 -8.35 -4.07 -6.83
C VAL A 325 -9.42 -2.98 -6.67
N GLU A 326 -9.96 -2.81 -5.48
CA GLU A 326 -10.99 -1.79 -5.23
C GLU A 326 -10.43 -0.36 -5.32
N GLY A 327 -9.17 -0.14 -4.95
CA GLY A 327 -8.48 1.13 -5.18
C GLY A 327 -8.28 1.38 -6.68
N LEU A 328 -7.79 0.37 -7.40
CA LEU A 328 -7.55 0.47 -8.84
C LEU A 328 -8.84 0.81 -9.62
N LYS A 329 -9.97 0.21 -9.26
CA LYS A 329 -11.29 0.51 -9.84
C LYS A 329 -11.71 1.97 -9.67
N LYS A 330 -11.30 2.60 -8.56
CA LYS A 330 -11.64 4.01 -8.22
C LYS A 330 -10.70 5.04 -8.87
N VAL A 331 -9.67 4.61 -9.58
CA VAL A 331 -8.80 5.53 -10.33
C VAL A 331 -9.62 6.32 -11.33
N ILE A 332 -9.45 7.64 -11.36
CA ILE A 332 -10.09 8.48 -12.38
C ILE A 332 -9.23 8.50 -13.64
N ILE A 333 -9.82 8.15 -14.76
CA ILE A 333 -9.17 8.13 -16.06
C ILE A 333 -9.94 9.05 -17.03
N PRO A 334 -9.26 9.73 -17.98
CA PRO A 334 -9.95 10.47 -19.02
C PRO A 334 -10.57 9.51 -20.04
N LEU A 335 -11.71 9.91 -20.60
CA LEU A 335 -12.19 9.32 -21.85
C LEU A 335 -11.85 10.28 -23.00
N PRO A 336 -11.31 9.79 -24.13
CA PRO A 336 -11.19 10.60 -25.34
C PRO A 336 -12.60 11.00 -25.83
N ASP A 337 -12.69 12.22 -26.44
CA ASP A 337 -13.92 12.74 -27.05
C ASP A 337 -14.33 11.88 -28.24
#